data_ac6b647ae0a5fcbd77c77798747e6755
#
_entry.id   ac6b647ae0a5fcbd77c77798747e6755
#
_cell.length_a   1.000
_cell.length_b   1.000
_cell.length_c   1.000
_cell.angle_alpha   90.00
_cell.angle_beta   90.00
_cell.angle_gamma   90.00
#
_symmetry.space_group_name_H-M   'P 1'
#
loop_
_entity.id
_entity.type
_entity.pdbx_description
1 polymer ?
#
loop_
_entity_poly.entity_id
_entity_poly.type
_entity_poly.pdbx_seq_one_letter_code
_entity_poly.pdbx_strand_id
1 'polypeptide(L)'
;MANVLASAKLLFCKVKQVISCGHRTRALVTALSMLLTMLLSMTLANPAYSAQALVPQPPQLAASAYILIDALTGKVIVEMNADQLLPPASLTKMMTSYMLAYELAAGNVSLEDQVRISEKAWRTEGSRMFVQEGKFVKLEDLMRGIIIQSGNDASVAVAEHLAGSEEAFADLMNQHATRLGMTQTHFSNATGLPAEGHLTTARDLAILARAIIRDYPKDYLVYSEKEFTFNKIRQPNRNKLLWRESTVDGLKTGYTSAAGYCLVASAKKDGQRLISVILVASSAESRAQESQKLITYGMRFFETHLLYDAKEILTKARIWGGAEDYMELLVEQQLAVTIPRGQAKYINATIDVNNGIEAPVFAGDVLGKLVIALDTDVILERDLVASMDMIKGGFFKGIADSVKRLVSDE
;
A
#
# COMPACT_ATOMS: atom_id res chain seq x y z
N MET A 1 35.09 33.82 2.01
CA MET A 1 35.75 33.44 3.27
C MET A 1 37.01 34.27 3.57
N ALA A 2 37.75 34.75 2.60
CA ALA A 2 39.01 35.52 2.84
C ALA A 2 38.79 36.93 3.45
N ASN A 3 37.69 37.61 3.17
CA ASN A 3 37.43 38.99 3.62
C ASN A 3 36.97 39.12 5.08
N VAL A 4 36.43 38.05 5.67
CA VAL A 4 35.94 38.07 7.08
C VAL A 4 37.09 37.88 8.05
N LEU A 5 38.13 37.12 7.67
CA LEU A 5 39.31 36.90 8.50
C LEU A 5 40.26 38.12 8.56
N ALA A 6 40.26 38.97 7.53
CA ALA A 6 41.06 40.19 7.52
C ALA A 6 40.48 41.26 8.46
N SER A 7 39.15 41.38 8.54
CA SER A 7 38.47 42.33 9.44
C SER A 7 38.62 41.96 10.93
N ALA A 8 38.64 40.69 11.26
CA ALA A 8 38.85 40.21 12.63
C ALA A 8 40.26 40.49 13.16
N LYS A 9 41.31 40.38 12.33
CA LYS A 9 42.69 40.70 12.72
C LYS A 9 42.95 42.20 12.99
N LEU A 10 42.28 43.10 12.27
CA LEU A 10 42.40 44.54 12.53
C LEU A 10 41.71 44.98 13.83
N LEU A 11 40.63 44.30 14.23
CA LEU A 11 39.92 44.59 15.48
C LEU A 11 40.74 44.16 16.70
N PHE A 12 41.47 43.04 16.61
CA PHE A 12 42.34 42.53 17.71
C PHE A 12 43.57 43.41 17.97
N CYS A 13 44.10 44.09 16.96
CA CYS A 13 45.25 44.96 17.13
C CYS A 13 44.94 46.31 17.82
N LYS A 14 43.70 46.83 17.66
CA LYS A 14 43.27 48.08 18.32
C LYS A 14 42.85 47.88 19.79
N VAL A 15 42.46 46.66 20.18
CA VAL A 15 42.05 46.40 21.58
C VAL A 15 43.27 46.25 22.52
N LYS A 16 44.45 45.91 22.02
CA LYS A 16 45.68 45.81 22.85
C LYS A 16 46.24 47.16 23.35
N GLN A 17 45.82 48.28 22.78
CA GLN A 17 46.37 49.62 23.12
C GLN A 17 45.56 50.38 24.18
N VAL A 18 44.45 49.83 24.68
CA VAL A 18 43.54 50.50 25.65
C VAL A 18 43.64 49.88 27.05
N ILE A 19 44.48 48.89 27.30
CA ILE A 19 44.58 48.19 28.58
C ILE A 19 45.67 48.82 29.47
N SER A 20 45.54 50.11 29.74
CA SER A 20 46.39 50.78 30.73
C SER A 20 45.66 51.81 31.59
N CYS A 21 44.40 51.62 31.99
CA CYS A 21 43.77 52.45 32.98
C CYS A 21 42.59 51.77 33.70
N GLY A 22 42.78 51.51 35.00
CA GLY A 22 41.73 51.40 35.99
C GLY A 22 40.82 50.19 36.03
N HIS A 23 40.55 49.68 37.25
CA HIS A 23 39.68 48.52 37.57
C HIS A 23 38.26 48.53 36.98
N ARG A 24 37.72 49.71 36.62
CA ARG A 24 36.38 49.82 35.97
C ARG A 24 36.36 49.46 34.50
N THR A 25 37.48 49.59 33.78
CA THR A 25 37.57 49.22 32.38
C THR A 25 37.73 47.69 32.16
N ARG A 26 38.28 46.98 33.17
CA ARG A 26 38.42 45.50 33.09
C ARG A 26 37.02 44.81 33.14
N ALA A 27 36.09 45.29 33.97
CA ALA A 27 34.73 44.72 34.04
C ALA A 27 33.93 44.94 32.75
N LEU A 28 34.13 46.12 32.08
CA LEU A 28 33.45 46.38 30.81
C LEU A 28 33.99 45.54 29.65
N VAL A 29 35.31 45.29 29.60
CA VAL A 29 35.93 44.47 28.55
C VAL A 29 35.56 43.00 28.71
N THR A 30 35.49 42.46 29.95
CA THR A 30 35.02 41.09 30.21
C THR A 30 33.53 40.93 29.89
N ALA A 31 32.67 41.88 30.22
CA ALA A 31 31.27 41.83 29.87
C ALA A 31 31.05 41.92 28.34
N LEU A 32 31.80 42.74 27.63
CA LEU A 32 31.74 42.87 26.19
C LEU A 32 32.29 41.62 25.46
N SER A 33 33.35 40.96 26.00
CA SER A 33 33.88 39.70 25.46
C SER A 33 32.92 38.54 25.69
N MET A 34 32.22 38.47 26.84
CA MET A 34 31.17 37.47 27.08
C MET A 34 29.96 37.68 26.17
N LEU A 35 29.56 38.95 25.97
CA LEU A 35 28.46 39.25 25.05
C LEU A 35 28.81 38.90 23.59
N LEU A 36 30.05 39.14 23.18
CA LEU A 36 30.52 38.83 21.83
C LEU A 36 30.66 37.32 21.60
N THR A 37 31.08 36.54 22.62
CA THR A 37 31.07 35.07 22.54
C THR A 37 29.67 34.48 22.55
N MET A 38 28.74 35.08 23.30
CA MET A 38 27.32 34.68 23.29
C MET A 38 26.60 34.98 21.96
N LEU A 39 26.91 36.13 21.35
CA LEU A 39 26.42 36.47 20.00
C LEU A 39 27.05 35.56 18.91
N LEU A 40 28.34 35.21 19.04
CA LEU A 40 29.01 34.32 18.08
C LEU A 40 28.54 32.88 18.20
N SER A 41 28.13 32.42 19.38
CA SER A 41 27.49 31.10 19.57
C SER A 41 26.06 31.04 19.04
N MET A 42 25.31 32.13 19.01
CA MET A 42 23.98 32.19 18.39
C MET A 42 24.01 32.15 16.86
N THR A 43 25.10 32.60 16.22
CA THR A 43 25.23 32.58 14.76
C THR A 43 25.69 31.23 14.20
N LEU A 44 26.18 30.31 15.06
CA LEU A 44 26.61 28.95 14.68
C LEU A 44 25.51 27.89 14.83
N ALA A 45 24.37 28.22 15.42
CA ALA A 45 23.16 27.40 15.35
C ALA A 45 22.54 27.58 13.97
N ASN A 46 23.19 27.07 12.92
CA ASN A 46 22.44 26.80 11.68
C ASN A 46 21.36 25.79 12.05
N PRO A 47 20.07 26.14 11.96
CA PRO A 47 19.07 25.08 11.94
C PRO A 47 19.48 24.17 10.79
N ALA A 48 19.77 22.90 11.10
CA ALA A 48 19.88 21.89 10.07
C ALA A 48 18.50 21.86 9.40
N TYR A 49 18.34 22.64 8.34
CA TYR A 49 17.21 22.46 7.42
C TYR A 49 17.35 21.05 6.91
N SER A 50 16.58 20.13 7.47
CA SER A 50 16.32 18.84 6.83
C SER A 50 15.93 19.20 5.40
N ALA A 51 16.72 18.77 4.44
CA ALA A 51 16.37 18.96 3.04
C ALA A 51 15.21 17.99 2.75
N GLN A 52 14.00 18.40 3.15
CA GLN A 52 12.78 17.70 2.76
C GLN A 52 12.85 17.55 1.24
N ALA A 53 12.85 16.29 0.76
CA ALA A 53 12.82 16.05 -0.67
C ALA A 53 11.55 16.73 -1.21
N LEU A 54 11.75 17.74 -2.06
CA LEU A 54 10.64 18.44 -2.70
C LEU A 54 9.98 17.45 -3.67
N VAL A 55 8.86 16.86 -3.25
CA VAL A 55 7.99 16.08 -4.13
C VAL A 55 7.20 17.08 -4.96
N PRO A 56 7.38 17.14 -6.29
CA PRO A 56 6.61 18.02 -7.14
C PRO A 56 5.10 17.75 -7.03
N GLN A 57 4.28 18.74 -7.37
CA GLN A 57 2.84 18.54 -7.44
C GLN A 57 2.51 17.40 -8.41
N PRO A 58 1.50 16.56 -8.08
CA PRO A 58 1.05 15.50 -8.95
C PRO A 58 0.62 16.01 -10.33
N PRO A 59 0.77 15.21 -11.40
CA PRO A 59 0.32 15.63 -12.72
C PRO A 59 -1.19 15.82 -12.74
N GLN A 60 -1.66 16.85 -13.42
CA GLN A 60 -3.08 16.99 -13.73
C GLN A 60 -3.46 15.97 -14.81
N LEU A 61 -4.56 15.27 -14.61
CA LEU A 61 -5.03 14.19 -15.48
C LEU A 61 -6.37 14.53 -16.12
N ALA A 62 -6.55 14.06 -17.35
CA ALA A 62 -7.80 14.16 -18.07
C ALA A 62 -8.71 12.96 -17.77
N ALA A 63 -9.15 12.85 -16.50
CA ALA A 63 -10.04 11.82 -15.99
C ALA A 63 -10.91 12.40 -14.88
N SER A 64 -12.11 11.85 -14.64
CA SER A 64 -13.02 12.37 -13.60
C SER A 64 -12.66 11.92 -12.20
N ALA A 65 -12.15 10.71 -12.05
CA ALA A 65 -11.69 10.16 -10.79
C ALA A 65 -10.46 9.28 -11.01
N TYR A 66 -9.52 9.34 -10.06
CA TYR A 66 -8.31 8.51 -10.11
C TYR A 66 -7.67 8.33 -8.74
N ILE A 67 -6.88 7.27 -8.63
CA ILE A 67 -6.05 7.01 -7.45
C ILE A 67 -4.75 6.29 -7.88
N LEU A 68 -3.66 6.60 -7.21
CA LEU A 68 -2.41 5.87 -7.27
C LEU A 68 -2.05 5.41 -5.86
N ILE A 69 -1.85 4.12 -5.68
CA ILE A 69 -1.43 3.54 -4.41
C ILE A 69 -0.16 2.70 -4.57
N ASP A 70 0.57 2.56 -3.49
CA ASP A 70 1.55 1.48 -3.35
C ASP A 70 0.84 0.17 -2.99
N ALA A 71 1.13 -0.90 -3.70
CA ALA A 71 0.44 -2.18 -3.52
C ALA A 71 0.79 -2.88 -2.20
N LEU A 72 2.03 -2.72 -1.71
CA LEU A 72 2.49 -3.37 -0.48
C LEU A 72 1.93 -2.67 0.75
N THR A 73 2.12 -1.35 0.83
CA THR A 73 1.73 -0.57 2.01
C THR A 73 0.27 -0.12 2.00
N GLY A 74 -0.35 -0.02 0.83
CA GLY A 74 -1.67 0.61 0.64
C GLY A 74 -1.62 2.15 0.72
N LYS A 75 -0.42 2.75 0.82
CA LYS A 75 -0.27 4.20 0.88
C LYS A 75 -0.84 4.85 -0.37
N VAL A 76 -1.78 5.75 -0.19
CA VAL A 76 -2.27 6.63 -1.25
C VAL A 76 -1.19 7.68 -1.55
N ILE A 77 -0.74 7.71 -2.80
CA ILE A 77 0.29 8.64 -3.29
C ILE A 77 -0.38 9.86 -3.94
N VAL A 78 -1.38 9.61 -4.77
CA VAL A 78 -2.16 10.64 -5.46
C VAL A 78 -3.60 10.17 -5.56
N GLU A 79 -4.54 11.08 -5.37
CA GLU A 79 -5.96 10.82 -5.61
C GLU A 79 -6.72 12.08 -6.03
N MET A 80 -7.79 11.88 -6.76
CA MET A 80 -8.80 12.89 -7.06
C MET A 80 -10.15 12.22 -7.22
N ASN A 81 -11.15 12.70 -6.50
CA ASN A 81 -12.51 12.16 -6.51
C ASN A 81 -12.54 10.63 -6.31
N ALA A 82 -11.59 10.08 -5.52
CA ALA A 82 -11.37 8.63 -5.41
C ALA A 82 -12.59 7.87 -4.85
N ASP A 83 -13.46 8.55 -4.14
CA ASP A 83 -14.68 8.02 -3.52
C ASP A 83 -15.96 8.36 -4.31
N GLN A 84 -15.84 8.95 -5.50
CA GLN A 84 -16.98 9.20 -6.37
C GLN A 84 -17.56 7.89 -6.87
N LEU A 85 -18.89 7.71 -6.68
CA LEU A 85 -19.63 6.58 -7.20
C LEU A 85 -19.76 6.68 -8.72
N LEU A 86 -19.26 5.67 -9.43
CA LEU A 86 -19.20 5.60 -10.88
C LEU A 86 -19.51 4.17 -11.37
N PRO A 87 -20.09 3.99 -12.55
CA PRO A 87 -20.26 2.67 -13.14
C PRO A 87 -18.90 1.99 -13.38
N PRO A 88 -18.69 0.74 -12.93
CA PRO A 88 -17.40 0.05 -13.10
C PRO A 88 -17.14 -0.41 -14.54
N ALA A 89 -18.16 -0.57 -15.37
CA ALA A 89 -18.04 -1.27 -16.64
C ALA A 89 -17.33 -2.63 -16.45
N SER A 90 -16.53 -3.08 -17.42
CA SER A 90 -15.81 -4.36 -17.32
C SER A 90 -14.69 -4.40 -16.25
N LEU A 91 -14.48 -3.36 -15.43
CA LEU A 91 -13.66 -3.49 -14.22
C LEU A 91 -14.31 -4.42 -13.19
N THR A 92 -15.64 -4.61 -13.25
CA THR A 92 -16.39 -5.65 -12.53
C THR A 92 -15.75 -7.03 -12.63
N LYS A 93 -15.19 -7.37 -13.79
CA LYS A 93 -14.56 -8.67 -14.04
C LYS A 93 -13.30 -8.92 -13.21
N MET A 94 -12.77 -7.89 -12.57
CA MET A 94 -11.73 -8.07 -11.55
C MET A 94 -12.30 -8.83 -10.34
N MET A 95 -13.53 -8.51 -9.90
CA MET A 95 -14.21 -9.29 -8.86
C MET A 95 -14.57 -10.68 -9.34
N THR A 96 -15.07 -10.82 -10.59
CA THR A 96 -15.38 -12.13 -11.18
C THR A 96 -14.15 -13.04 -11.19
N SER A 97 -12.99 -12.54 -11.59
CA SER A 97 -11.75 -13.32 -11.58
C SER A 97 -11.18 -13.52 -10.17
N TYR A 98 -11.38 -12.57 -9.24
CA TYR A 98 -11.02 -12.74 -7.83
C TYR A 98 -11.77 -13.90 -7.18
N MET A 99 -13.08 -13.99 -7.43
CA MET A 99 -13.91 -15.09 -6.91
C MET A 99 -13.54 -16.44 -7.53
N LEU A 100 -13.23 -16.47 -8.84
CA LEU A 100 -12.69 -17.69 -9.45
C LEU A 100 -11.38 -18.12 -8.80
N ALA A 101 -10.45 -17.20 -8.57
CA ALA A 101 -9.19 -17.48 -7.90
C ALA A 101 -9.41 -17.93 -6.42
N TYR A 102 -10.41 -17.38 -5.75
CA TYR A 102 -10.80 -17.81 -4.40
C TYR A 102 -11.26 -19.27 -4.39
N GLU A 103 -12.15 -19.68 -5.32
CA GLU A 103 -12.65 -21.05 -5.42
C GLU A 103 -11.56 -22.05 -5.84
N LEU A 104 -10.63 -21.62 -6.73
CA LEU A 104 -9.44 -22.41 -7.09
C LEU A 104 -8.52 -22.64 -5.88
N ALA A 105 -8.26 -21.60 -5.10
CA ALA A 105 -7.43 -21.69 -3.90
C ALA A 105 -8.07 -22.53 -2.79
N ALA A 106 -9.40 -22.52 -2.69
CA ALA A 106 -10.16 -23.37 -1.78
C ALA A 106 -10.23 -24.84 -2.24
N GLY A 107 -9.83 -25.13 -3.48
CA GLY A 107 -9.91 -26.49 -4.07
C GLY A 107 -11.33 -26.91 -4.45
N ASN A 108 -12.28 -25.99 -4.52
CA ASN A 108 -13.67 -26.26 -4.89
C ASN A 108 -13.84 -26.46 -6.40
N VAL A 109 -12.94 -25.87 -7.20
CA VAL A 109 -12.88 -26.03 -8.66
C VAL A 109 -11.44 -26.19 -9.13
N SER A 110 -11.27 -26.68 -10.36
CA SER A 110 -9.97 -26.85 -11.02
C SER A 110 -9.95 -26.11 -12.36
N LEU A 111 -8.79 -25.62 -12.77
CA LEU A 111 -8.60 -25.03 -14.10
C LEU A 111 -8.93 -26.00 -15.24
N GLU A 112 -8.87 -27.33 -14.99
CA GLU A 112 -9.21 -28.38 -15.94
C GLU A 112 -10.72 -28.67 -16.04
N ASP A 113 -11.55 -28.09 -15.15
CA ASP A 113 -12.99 -28.33 -15.15
C ASP A 113 -13.63 -27.91 -16.47
N GLN A 114 -14.56 -28.74 -16.92
CA GLN A 114 -15.32 -28.54 -18.16
C GLN A 114 -16.63 -27.82 -17.86
N VAL A 115 -16.67 -26.54 -18.15
CA VAL A 115 -17.84 -25.69 -17.92
C VAL A 115 -18.78 -25.79 -19.12
N ARG A 116 -20.04 -26.23 -18.88
CA ARG A 116 -21.06 -26.25 -19.92
C ARG A 116 -21.59 -24.84 -20.17
N ILE A 117 -21.56 -24.41 -21.42
CA ILE A 117 -22.02 -23.08 -21.80
C ILE A 117 -23.53 -23.06 -21.93
N SER A 118 -24.19 -22.21 -21.15
CA SER A 118 -25.64 -21.97 -21.22
C SER A 118 -26.03 -21.09 -22.41
N GLU A 119 -27.31 -21.09 -22.75
CA GLU A 119 -27.87 -20.14 -23.72
C GLU A 119 -27.70 -18.69 -23.25
N LYS A 120 -27.87 -18.40 -21.93
CA LYS A 120 -27.68 -17.08 -21.34
C LYS A 120 -26.24 -16.60 -21.55
N ALA A 121 -25.27 -17.43 -21.21
CA ALA A 121 -23.86 -17.10 -21.41
C ALA A 121 -23.52 -16.85 -22.87
N TRP A 122 -23.95 -17.74 -23.77
CA TRP A 122 -23.70 -17.61 -25.21
C TRP A 122 -24.33 -16.36 -25.83
N ARG A 123 -25.58 -15.99 -25.42
CA ARG A 123 -26.28 -14.82 -25.93
C ARG A 123 -25.82 -13.49 -25.33
N THR A 124 -25.06 -13.53 -24.25
CA THR A 124 -24.64 -12.30 -23.56
C THR A 124 -23.92 -11.36 -24.51
N GLU A 125 -24.40 -10.12 -24.58
CA GLU A 125 -23.92 -9.08 -25.50
C GLU A 125 -22.60 -8.43 -25.06
N GLY A 126 -22.02 -7.61 -25.94
CA GLY A 126 -20.81 -6.85 -25.71
C GLY A 126 -19.54 -7.61 -26.08
N SER A 127 -18.50 -7.52 -25.26
CA SER A 127 -17.24 -8.23 -25.50
C SER A 127 -17.40 -9.73 -25.29
N ARG A 128 -16.87 -10.55 -26.20
CA ARG A 128 -16.98 -12.01 -26.18
C ARG A 128 -15.66 -12.71 -26.43
N MET A 129 -15.45 -13.87 -25.81
CA MET A 129 -14.42 -14.83 -26.24
C MET A 129 -14.93 -15.81 -27.28
N PHE A 130 -16.24 -15.76 -27.63
CA PHE A 130 -16.94 -16.57 -28.62
C PHE A 130 -17.12 -18.03 -28.21
N VAL A 131 -17.61 -18.25 -26.99
CA VAL A 131 -18.11 -19.57 -26.56
C VAL A 131 -19.37 -19.94 -27.32
N GLN A 132 -19.71 -21.22 -27.39
CA GLN A 132 -20.88 -21.75 -28.11
C GLN A 132 -21.82 -22.48 -27.14
N GLU A 133 -23.09 -22.24 -27.26
CA GLU A 133 -24.15 -22.90 -26.47
C GLU A 133 -23.98 -24.43 -26.51
N GLY A 134 -24.21 -25.05 -25.35
CA GLY A 134 -24.18 -26.50 -25.17
C GLY A 134 -22.77 -27.14 -25.24
N LYS A 135 -21.72 -26.36 -25.62
CA LYS A 135 -20.36 -26.86 -25.61
C LYS A 135 -19.75 -26.79 -24.21
N PHE A 136 -18.70 -27.59 -24.03
CA PHE A 136 -17.89 -27.55 -22.82
C PHE A 136 -16.61 -26.77 -23.09
N VAL A 137 -16.22 -25.90 -22.17
CA VAL A 137 -15.02 -25.06 -22.24
C VAL A 137 -14.26 -25.22 -20.94
N LYS A 138 -12.93 -25.36 -21.02
CA LYS A 138 -12.08 -25.42 -19.82
C LYS A 138 -12.20 -24.13 -19.01
N LEU A 139 -12.23 -24.26 -17.69
CA LEU A 139 -12.28 -23.12 -16.78
C LEU A 139 -11.07 -22.20 -16.97
N GLU A 140 -9.89 -22.76 -17.28
CA GLU A 140 -8.68 -22.02 -17.64
C GLU A 140 -8.87 -21.11 -18.86
N ASP A 141 -9.54 -21.57 -19.90
CA ASP A 141 -9.83 -20.75 -21.09
C ASP A 141 -10.85 -19.65 -20.80
N LEU A 142 -11.86 -19.95 -19.97
CA LEU A 142 -12.83 -18.94 -19.51
C LEU A 142 -12.14 -17.85 -18.68
N MET A 143 -11.20 -18.21 -17.79
CA MET A 143 -10.40 -17.24 -17.03
C MET A 143 -9.63 -16.31 -17.95
N ARG A 144 -8.93 -16.83 -18.96
CA ARG A 144 -8.25 -16.01 -19.98
C ARG A 144 -9.23 -15.16 -20.76
N GLY A 145 -10.38 -15.72 -21.14
CA GLY A 145 -11.44 -14.99 -21.82
C GLY A 145 -11.96 -13.79 -21.03
N ILE A 146 -12.14 -13.94 -19.71
CA ILE A 146 -12.55 -12.87 -18.79
C ILE A 146 -11.49 -11.77 -18.70
N ILE A 147 -10.24 -12.16 -18.48
CA ILE A 147 -9.15 -11.23 -18.16
C ILE A 147 -8.65 -10.52 -19.43
N ILE A 148 -8.31 -11.27 -20.46
CA ILE A 148 -7.62 -10.77 -21.66
C ILE A 148 -8.62 -10.12 -22.61
N GLN A 149 -9.64 -10.86 -23.03
CA GLN A 149 -10.64 -10.38 -24.01
C GLN A 149 -11.77 -9.58 -23.36
N SER A 150 -11.93 -9.70 -22.04
CA SER A 150 -13.06 -9.10 -21.32
C SER A 150 -14.41 -9.73 -21.72
N GLY A 151 -14.43 -11.05 -21.95
CA GLY A 151 -15.59 -11.81 -22.41
C GLY A 151 -16.75 -11.77 -21.42
N ASN A 152 -17.89 -11.22 -21.84
CA ASN A 152 -19.11 -11.25 -21.04
C ASN A 152 -19.69 -12.67 -21.01
N ASP A 153 -19.64 -13.36 -22.15
CA ASP A 153 -20.01 -14.76 -22.31
C ASP A 153 -19.24 -15.68 -21.33
N ALA A 154 -17.92 -15.50 -21.23
CA ALA A 154 -17.10 -16.22 -20.27
C ALA A 154 -17.43 -15.86 -18.81
N SER A 155 -17.73 -14.58 -18.53
CA SER A 155 -18.07 -14.14 -17.17
C SER A 155 -19.35 -14.74 -16.65
N VAL A 156 -20.39 -14.78 -17.50
CA VAL A 156 -21.67 -15.42 -17.16
C VAL A 156 -21.49 -16.93 -16.99
N ALA A 157 -20.74 -17.59 -17.90
CA ALA A 157 -20.48 -19.04 -17.79
C ALA A 157 -19.77 -19.40 -16.48
N VAL A 158 -18.78 -18.60 -16.06
CA VAL A 158 -18.08 -18.79 -14.76
C VAL A 158 -19.04 -18.51 -13.59
N ALA A 159 -19.84 -17.45 -13.65
CA ALA A 159 -20.80 -17.13 -12.60
C ALA A 159 -21.82 -18.26 -12.38
N GLU A 160 -22.38 -18.79 -13.46
CA GLU A 160 -23.31 -19.95 -13.42
C GLU A 160 -22.61 -21.21 -12.90
N HIS A 161 -21.37 -21.45 -13.29
CA HIS A 161 -20.60 -22.62 -12.83
C HIS A 161 -20.31 -22.57 -11.34
N LEU A 162 -19.91 -21.39 -10.81
CA LEU A 162 -19.50 -21.24 -9.41
C LEU A 162 -20.69 -21.08 -8.44
N ALA A 163 -21.79 -20.45 -8.88
CA ALA A 163 -22.91 -20.11 -8.01
C ALA A 163 -24.28 -20.63 -8.48
N GLY A 164 -24.34 -21.35 -9.61
CA GLY A 164 -25.58 -21.85 -10.18
C GLY A 164 -26.38 -20.81 -10.98
N SER A 165 -26.23 -19.50 -10.69
CA SER A 165 -26.82 -18.41 -11.46
C SER A 165 -25.94 -17.14 -11.35
N GLU A 166 -26.11 -16.20 -12.30
CA GLU A 166 -25.40 -14.91 -12.25
C GLU A 166 -25.89 -14.03 -11.08
N GLU A 167 -27.17 -14.14 -10.71
CA GLU A 167 -27.77 -13.41 -9.60
C GLU A 167 -27.16 -13.86 -8.26
N ALA A 168 -27.11 -15.17 -8.00
CA ALA A 168 -26.46 -15.72 -6.80
C ALA A 168 -24.96 -15.38 -6.78
N PHE A 169 -24.31 -15.36 -7.95
CA PHE A 169 -22.92 -14.94 -8.04
C PHE A 169 -22.72 -13.46 -7.70
N ALA A 170 -23.63 -12.57 -8.13
CA ALA A 170 -23.58 -11.16 -7.76
C ALA A 170 -23.73 -10.94 -6.24
N ASP A 171 -24.58 -11.73 -5.58
CA ASP A 171 -24.71 -11.70 -4.12
C ASP A 171 -23.39 -12.10 -3.43
N LEU A 172 -22.72 -13.15 -3.93
CA LEU A 172 -21.40 -13.54 -3.43
C LEU A 172 -20.34 -12.47 -3.71
N MET A 173 -20.34 -11.83 -4.89
CA MET A 173 -19.45 -10.70 -5.20
C MET A 173 -19.58 -9.58 -4.17
N ASN A 174 -20.81 -9.24 -3.76
CA ASN A 174 -21.07 -8.21 -2.76
C ASN A 174 -20.60 -8.61 -1.35
N GLN A 175 -20.75 -9.89 -0.98
CA GLN A 175 -20.17 -10.38 0.27
C GLN A 175 -18.63 -10.28 0.29
N HIS A 176 -17.98 -10.65 -0.82
CA HIS A 176 -16.55 -10.50 -0.95
C HIS A 176 -16.10 -9.04 -0.98
N ALA A 177 -16.84 -8.15 -1.64
CA ALA A 177 -16.60 -6.71 -1.61
C ALA A 177 -16.60 -6.18 -0.16
N THR A 178 -17.61 -6.56 0.63
CA THR A 178 -17.70 -6.20 2.06
C THR A 178 -16.50 -6.73 2.86
N ARG A 179 -16.10 -8.00 2.69
CA ARG A 179 -14.93 -8.59 3.36
C ARG A 179 -13.62 -7.90 3.01
N LEU A 180 -13.48 -7.40 1.79
CA LEU A 180 -12.31 -6.65 1.33
C LEU A 180 -12.31 -5.20 1.80
N GLY A 181 -13.43 -4.69 2.35
CA GLY A 181 -13.57 -3.30 2.75
C GLY A 181 -13.95 -2.36 1.60
N MET A 182 -14.51 -2.89 0.51
CA MET A 182 -15.06 -2.10 -0.62
C MET A 182 -16.45 -1.57 -0.25
N THR A 183 -16.49 -0.60 0.65
CA THR A 183 -17.73 -0.16 1.32
C THR A 183 -18.68 0.64 0.45
N GLN A 184 -18.23 1.09 -0.71
CA GLN A 184 -19.02 1.90 -1.64
C GLN A 184 -19.25 1.19 -2.98
N THR A 185 -19.04 -0.13 -3.04
CA THR A 185 -19.21 -0.92 -4.26
C THR A 185 -20.41 -1.85 -4.14
N HIS A 186 -21.22 -1.86 -5.19
CA HIS A 186 -22.28 -2.83 -5.36
C HIS A 186 -22.25 -3.42 -6.77
N PHE A 187 -22.23 -4.75 -6.85
CA PHE A 187 -22.26 -5.53 -8.09
C PHE A 187 -23.65 -6.09 -8.32
N SER A 188 -24.24 -5.83 -9.50
CA SER A 188 -25.53 -6.37 -9.92
C SER A 188 -25.39 -7.51 -10.94
N ASN A 189 -24.18 -7.74 -11.51
CA ASN A 189 -23.89 -8.80 -12.47
C ASN A 189 -22.40 -9.09 -12.54
N ALA A 190 -22.01 -10.18 -13.21
CA ALA A 190 -20.63 -10.65 -13.33
C ALA A 190 -19.84 -9.94 -14.46
N THR A 191 -20.48 -9.13 -15.30
CA THR A 191 -19.94 -8.63 -16.55
C THR A 191 -19.54 -7.16 -16.51
N GLY A 192 -20.24 -6.35 -15.72
CA GLY A 192 -20.16 -4.90 -15.73
C GLY A 192 -21.03 -4.25 -16.82
N LEU A 193 -21.98 -4.97 -17.37
CA LEU A 193 -23.04 -4.37 -18.18
C LEU A 193 -23.88 -3.42 -17.31
N PRO A 194 -24.40 -2.33 -17.88
CA PRO A 194 -25.20 -1.36 -17.14
C PRO A 194 -26.38 -2.02 -16.43
N ALA A 195 -26.49 -1.74 -15.12
CA ALA A 195 -27.62 -2.14 -14.30
C ALA A 195 -27.83 -1.09 -13.20
N GLU A 196 -29.04 -0.98 -12.67
CA GLU A 196 -29.34 -0.07 -11.58
C GLU A 196 -28.52 -0.44 -10.34
N GLY A 197 -27.94 0.55 -9.68
CA GLY A 197 -27.12 0.36 -8.49
C GLY A 197 -25.74 -0.26 -8.73
N HIS A 198 -25.38 -0.66 -9.98
CA HIS A 198 -24.08 -1.22 -10.28
C HIS A 198 -22.99 -0.14 -10.29
N LEU A 199 -22.47 0.17 -9.11
CA LEU A 199 -21.55 1.29 -8.87
C LEU A 199 -20.32 0.85 -8.08
N THR A 200 -19.24 1.61 -8.24
CA THR A 200 -17.97 1.45 -7.51
C THR A 200 -17.25 2.78 -7.39
N THR A 201 -16.10 2.78 -6.74
CA THR A 201 -15.19 3.93 -6.62
C THR A 201 -13.77 3.58 -7.08
N ALA A 202 -12.95 4.59 -7.36
CA ALA A 202 -11.56 4.35 -7.70
C ALA A 202 -10.80 3.72 -6.51
N ARG A 203 -11.13 4.10 -5.28
CA ARG A 203 -10.56 3.53 -4.06
C ARG A 203 -10.90 2.06 -3.91
N ASP A 204 -12.15 1.69 -4.04
CA ASP A 204 -12.58 0.29 -3.90
C ASP A 204 -11.95 -0.61 -4.98
N LEU A 205 -11.82 -0.11 -6.21
CA LEU A 205 -11.12 -0.84 -7.27
C LEU A 205 -9.61 -0.99 -6.99
N ALA A 206 -8.99 -0.02 -6.33
CA ALA A 206 -7.59 -0.15 -5.89
C ALA A 206 -7.45 -1.19 -4.77
N ILE A 207 -8.40 -1.27 -3.83
CA ILE A 207 -8.48 -2.31 -2.80
C ILE A 207 -8.59 -3.69 -3.46
N LEU A 208 -9.49 -3.86 -4.41
CA LEU A 208 -9.68 -5.12 -5.14
C LEU A 208 -8.42 -5.52 -5.92
N ALA A 209 -7.80 -4.57 -6.64
CA ALA A 209 -6.57 -4.83 -7.38
C ALA A 209 -5.43 -5.29 -6.45
N ARG A 210 -5.31 -4.66 -5.28
CA ARG A 210 -4.34 -5.03 -4.25
C ARG A 210 -4.61 -6.44 -3.72
N ALA A 211 -5.88 -6.79 -3.48
CA ALA A 211 -6.28 -8.12 -3.02
C ALA A 211 -5.95 -9.20 -4.06
N ILE A 212 -6.28 -8.99 -5.34
CA ILE A 212 -5.93 -9.93 -6.42
C ILE A 212 -4.42 -10.24 -6.44
N ILE A 213 -3.60 -9.20 -6.35
CA ILE A 213 -2.14 -9.33 -6.42
C ILE A 213 -1.57 -10.05 -5.19
N ARG A 214 -2.11 -9.73 -4.00
CA ARG A 214 -1.63 -10.26 -2.72
C ARG A 214 -2.08 -11.70 -2.48
N ASP A 215 -3.38 -11.95 -2.69
CA ASP A 215 -4.01 -13.20 -2.27
C ASP A 215 -3.83 -14.32 -3.31
N TYR A 216 -3.80 -13.96 -4.61
CA TYR A 216 -3.73 -14.92 -5.72
C TYR A 216 -2.61 -14.58 -6.72
N PRO A 217 -1.33 -14.52 -6.26
CA PRO A 217 -0.21 -14.09 -7.11
C PRO A 217 0.04 -15.01 -8.32
N LYS A 218 -0.36 -16.28 -8.24
CA LYS A 218 -0.24 -17.23 -9.38
C LYS A 218 -1.25 -16.93 -10.46
N ASP A 219 -2.51 -16.73 -10.07
CA ASP A 219 -3.62 -16.44 -11.00
C ASP A 219 -3.49 -15.02 -11.58
N TYR A 220 -2.87 -14.11 -10.80
CA TYR A 220 -2.55 -12.76 -11.26
C TYR A 220 -1.66 -12.76 -12.52
N LEU A 221 -0.82 -13.75 -12.75
CA LEU A 221 0.08 -13.81 -13.92
C LEU A 221 -0.68 -13.74 -15.25
N VAL A 222 -1.92 -14.24 -15.31
CA VAL A 222 -2.77 -14.18 -16.51
C VAL A 222 -3.03 -12.75 -16.96
N TYR A 223 -3.03 -11.77 -16.05
CA TYR A 223 -3.24 -10.36 -16.41
C TYR A 223 -2.10 -9.77 -17.25
N SER A 224 -0.90 -10.36 -17.20
CA SER A 224 0.25 -9.96 -18.00
C SER A 224 0.28 -10.58 -19.40
N GLU A 225 -0.58 -11.58 -19.68
CA GLU A 225 -0.67 -12.20 -20.98
C GLU A 225 -1.15 -11.19 -22.03
N LYS A 226 -0.36 -10.99 -23.07
CA LYS A 226 -0.64 -9.99 -24.11
C LYS A 226 -1.73 -10.42 -25.07
N GLU A 227 -1.89 -11.70 -25.26
CA GLU A 227 -2.87 -12.27 -26.18
C GLU A 227 -3.21 -13.70 -25.79
N PHE A 228 -4.34 -14.16 -26.27
CA PHE A 228 -4.85 -15.50 -26.05
C PHE A 228 -5.58 -15.95 -27.33
N THR A 229 -5.55 -17.23 -27.65
CA THR A 229 -6.23 -17.77 -28.81
C THR A 229 -7.25 -18.81 -28.38
N PHE A 230 -8.51 -18.58 -28.71
CA PHE A 230 -9.61 -19.49 -28.47
C PHE A 230 -10.38 -19.76 -29.78
N ASN A 231 -10.74 -21.00 -30.05
CA ASN A 231 -11.44 -21.40 -31.27
C ASN A 231 -10.79 -20.84 -32.56
N LYS A 232 -9.46 -20.82 -32.64
CA LYS A 232 -8.66 -20.24 -33.73
C LYS A 232 -8.81 -18.71 -33.88
N ILE A 233 -9.44 -18.03 -32.92
CA ILE A 233 -9.58 -16.59 -32.90
C ILE A 233 -8.51 -16.03 -31.96
N ARG A 234 -7.56 -15.26 -32.50
CA ARG A 234 -6.57 -14.52 -31.72
C ARG A 234 -7.20 -13.28 -31.09
N GLN A 235 -7.04 -13.13 -29.80
CA GLN A 235 -7.68 -12.10 -28.98
C GLN A 235 -6.62 -11.33 -28.19
N PRO A 236 -6.28 -10.10 -28.60
CA PRO A 236 -5.27 -9.30 -27.89
C PRO A 236 -5.84 -8.73 -26.59
N ASN A 237 -5.00 -8.62 -25.56
CA ASN A 237 -5.34 -7.94 -24.32
C ASN A 237 -5.65 -6.46 -24.60
N ARG A 238 -6.70 -5.94 -23.97
CA ARG A 238 -7.17 -4.58 -24.19
C ARG A 238 -6.35 -3.52 -23.44
N ASN A 239 -5.51 -3.94 -22.48
CA ASN A 239 -4.62 -3.05 -21.78
C ASN A 239 -3.38 -2.73 -22.62
N LYS A 240 -3.41 -1.59 -23.31
CA LYS A 240 -2.32 -1.15 -24.19
C LYS A 240 -1.00 -0.89 -23.46
N LEU A 241 -1.01 -0.66 -22.12
CA LEU A 241 0.21 -0.44 -21.37
C LEU A 241 1.12 -1.65 -21.33
N LEU A 242 0.58 -2.88 -21.46
CA LEU A 242 1.37 -4.11 -21.52
C LEU A 242 2.39 -4.13 -22.68
N TRP A 243 2.13 -3.35 -23.75
CA TRP A 243 3.05 -3.24 -24.90
C TRP A 243 3.96 -2.02 -24.81
N ARG A 244 3.55 -0.97 -24.09
CA ARG A 244 4.25 0.31 -24.03
C ARG A 244 5.23 0.41 -22.89
N GLU A 245 4.93 -0.25 -21.79
CA GLU A 245 5.67 -0.11 -20.54
C GLU A 245 6.00 -1.49 -19.98
N SER A 246 7.28 -1.83 -20.00
CA SER A 246 7.76 -3.18 -19.57
C SER A 246 7.57 -3.46 -18.08
N THR A 247 7.37 -2.43 -17.28
CA THR A 247 7.09 -2.56 -15.84
C THR A 247 5.64 -2.90 -15.56
N VAL A 248 4.73 -2.70 -16.53
CA VAL A 248 3.28 -2.98 -16.38
C VAL A 248 3.00 -4.46 -16.61
N ASP A 249 2.31 -5.08 -15.65
CA ASP A 249 1.95 -6.50 -15.65
C ASP A 249 0.45 -6.78 -15.42
N GLY A 250 -0.39 -5.77 -15.47
CA GLY A 250 -1.86 -5.86 -15.26
C GLY A 250 -2.53 -4.51 -15.40
N LEU A 251 -3.80 -4.38 -15.12
CA LEU A 251 -4.83 -5.36 -14.84
C LEU A 251 -5.94 -5.31 -15.91
N LYS A 252 -6.93 -4.40 -15.71
CA LYS A 252 -8.19 -4.49 -16.43
C LYS A 252 -8.63 -3.16 -17.00
N THR A 253 -9.24 -3.22 -18.21
CA THR A 253 -9.90 -2.09 -18.84
C THR A 253 -11.42 -2.21 -18.75
N GLY A 254 -12.11 -1.07 -18.71
CA GLY A 254 -13.56 -0.96 -18.78
C GLY A 254 -13.99 0.08 -19.81
N TYR A 255 -15.17 -0.10 -20.38
CA TYR A 255 -15.87 0.89 -21.20
C TYR A 255 -17.35 0.58 -21.29
N THR A 256 -18.15 1.56 -20.99
CA THR A 256 -19.57 1.69 -21.44
C THR A 256 -19.80 3.16 -21.72
N SER A 257 -20.91 3.49 -22.40
CA SER A 257 -21.24 4.90 -22.66
C SER A 257 -21.37 5.73 -21.38
N ALA A 258 -21.88 5.10 -20.29
CA ALA A 258 -22.05 5.74 -18.99
C ALA A 258 -20.74 5.84 -18.20
N ALA A 259 -19.87 4.82 -18.27
CA ALA A 259 -18.62 4.76 -17.50
C ALA A 259 -17.45 5.52 -18.16
N GLY A 260 -17.55 5.84 -19.45
CA GLY A 260 -16.38 6.31 -20.20
C GLY A 260 -15.29 5.24 -20.27
N TYR A 261 -14.06 5.64 -20.56
CA TYR A 261 -12.91 4.74 -20.64
C TYR A 261 -12.22 4.62 -19.27
N CYS A 262 -12.16 3.40 -18.74
CA CYS A 262 -11.59 3.11 -17.43
C CYS A 262 -10.41 2.14 -17.54
N LEU A 263 -9.44 2.26 -16.63
CA LEU A 263 -8.28 1.38 -16.55
C LEU A 263 -7.83 1.25 -15.09
N VAL A 264 -7.67 0.01 -14.64
CA VAL A 264 -6.84 -0.32 -13.49
C VAL A 264 -5.54 -0.92 -14.04
N ALA A 265 -4.40 -0.33 -13.68
CA ALA A 265 -3.09 -0.82 -14.08
C ALA A 265 -2.19 -1.07 -12.88
N SER A 266 -1.32 -2.06 -12.99
CA SER A 266 -0.27 -2.34 -12.02
C SER A 266 1.09 -2.33 -12.73
N ALA A 267 2.07 -1.74 -12.08
CA ALA A 267 3.46 -1.72 -12.53
C ALA A 267 4.40 -2.09 -11.38
N LYS A 268 5.41 -2.91 -11.69
CA LYS A 268 6.43 -3.35 -10.72
C LYS A 268 7.83 -2.99 -11.23
N LYS A 269 8.60 -2.30 -10.40
CA LYS A 269 9.98 -1.93 -10.70
C LYS A 269 10.80 -1.84 -9.41
N ASP A 270 12.00 -2.39 -9.40
CA ASP A 270 12.98 -2.30 -8.30
C ASP A 270 12.37 -2.63 -6.91
N GLY A 271 11.51 -3.66 -6.84
CA GLY A 271 10.82 -4.08 -5.62
C GLY A 271 9.54 -3.31 -5.28
N GLN A 272 9.36 -2.11 -5.80
CA GLN A 272 8.13 -1.33 -5.64
C GLN A 272 7.05 -1.76 -6.63
N ARG A 273 5.80 -1.86 -6.17
CA ARG A 273 4.63 -2.09 -7.02
C ARG A 273 3.60 -0.98 -6.80
N LEU A 274 3.19 -0.34 -7.88
CA LEU A 274 2.16 0.69 -7.87
C LEU A 274 0.90 0.20 -8.58
N ILE A 275 -0.26 0.62 -8.08
CA ILE A 275 -1.56 0.40 -8.70
C ILE A 275 -2.16 1.77 -9.03
N SER A 276 -2.52 1.99 -10.29
CA SER A 276 -3.25 3.17 -10.73
C SER A 276 -4.66 2.80 -11.17
N VAL A 277 -5.63 3.59 -10.75
CA VAL A 277 -7.03 3.51 -11.23
C VAL A 277 -7.37 4.81 -11.92
N ILE A 278 -7.84 4.73 -13.15
CA ILE A 278 -8.34 5.85 -13.95
C ILE A 278 -9.79 5.56 -14.33
N LEU A 279 -10.70 6.47 -14.00
CA LEU A 279 -12.12 6.37 -14.34
C LEU A 279 -12.56 7.58 -15.17
N VAL A 280 -13.44 7.31 -16.14
CA VAL A 280 -14.08 8.32 -17.02
C VAL A 280 -13.05 9.13 -17.81
N ALA A 281 -12.09 8.47 -18.45
CA ALA A 281 -11.24 9.12 -19.45
C ALA A 281 -11.99 9.21 -20.80
N SER A 282 -11.53 10.13 -21.67
CA SER A 282 -12.20 10.44 -22.93
C SER A 282 -11.99 9.39 -24.02
N SER A 283 -10.95 8.58 -23.95
CA SER A 283 -10.63 7.56 -24.96
C SER A 283 -9.79 6.41 -24.42
N ALA A 284 -9.70 5.31 -25.18
CA ALA A 284 -8.81 4.18 -24.86
C ALA A 284 -7.33 4.59 -24.86
N GLU A 285 -6.97 5.62 -25.59
CA GLU A 285 -5.63 6.18 -25.61
C GLU A 285 -5.39 7.05 -24.35
N SER A 286 -6.35 7.93 -24.02
CA SER A 286 -6.29 8.80 -22.86
C SER A 286 -6.14 8.00 -21.57
N ARG A 287 -6.98 6.98 -21.29
CA ARG A 287 -6.85 6.18 -20.08
C ARG A 287 -5.47 5.52 -19.90
N ALA A 288 -4.83 5.11 -21.02
CA ALA A 288 -3.50 4.53 -20.99
C ALA A 288 -2.43 5.60 -20.67
N GLN A 289 -2.51 6.77 -21.33
CA GLN A 289 -1.58 7.87 -21.10
C GLN A 289 -1.68 8.43 -19.68
N GLU A 290 -2.91 8.63 -19.17
CA GLU A 290 -3.13 9.16 -17.83
C GLU A 290 -2.65 8.17 -16.74
N SER A 291 -2.89 6.87 -16.94
CA SER A 291 -2.36 5.83 -16.05
C SER A 291 -0.82 5.80 -16.06
N GLN A 292 -0.20 5.93 -17.26
CA GLN A 292 1.25 5.97 -17.37
C GLN A 292 1.86 7.20 -16.67
N LYS A 293 1.21 8.38 -16.76
CA LYS A 293 1.64 9.59 -16.03
C LYS A 293 1.66 9.36 -14.52
N LEU A 294 0.60 8.75 -13.96
CA LEU A 294 0.53 8.42 -12.52
C LEU A 294 1.63 7.45 -12.11
N ILE A 295 1.77 6.34 -12.83
CA ILE A 295 2.79 5.32 -12.55
C ILE A 295 4.18 5.94 -12.61
N THR A 296 4.47 6.72 -13.66
CA THR A 296 5.77 7.40 -13.82
C THR A 296 6.03 8.37 -12.68
N TYR A 297 5.02 9.14 -12.25
CA TYR A 297 5.15 10.04 -11.10
C TYR A 297 5.48 9.27 -9.83
N GLY A 298 4.72 8.22 -9.51
CA GLY A 298 4.94 7.42 -8.31
C GLY A 298 6.32 6.76 -8.30
N MET A 299 6.71 6.09 -9.39
CA MET A 299 8.02 5.44 -9.52
C MET A 299 9.20 6.41 -9.46
N ARG A 300 9.01 7.67 -9.89
CA ARG A 300 10.06 8.69 -9.89
C ARG A 300 10.26 9.32 -8.52
N PHE A 301 9.19 9.59 -7.79
CA PHE A 301 9.25 10.43 -6.60
C PHE A 301 9.04 9.67 -5.29
N PHE A 302 8.63 8.42 -5.34
CA PHE A 302 8.40 7.58 -4.16
C PHE A 302 9.18 6.28 -4.24
N GLU A 303 9.45 5.70 -3.09
CA GLU A 303 10.08 4.40 -2.93
C GLU A 303 9.48 3.67 -1.74
N THR A 304 9.49 2.34 -1.78
CA THR A 304 8.93 1.50 -0.74
C THR A 304 10.03 0.68 -0.11
N HIS A 305 10.11 0.74 1.20
CA HIS A 305 11.09 0.02 2.00
C HIS A 305 10.39 -1.00 2.89
N LEU A 306 10.82 -2.26 2.78
CA LEU A 306 10.53 -3.28 3.76
C LEU A 306 11.37 -2.99 5.00
N LEU A 307 10.74 -2.87 6.17
CA LEU A 307 11.41 -2.58 7.43
C LEU A 307 11.59 -3.84 8.26
N TYR A 308 10.54 -4.66 8.38
CA TYR A 308 10.52 -5.87 9.18
C TYR A 308 9.72 -6.97 8.50
N ASP A 309 10.18 -8.21 8.63
CA ASP A 309 9.43 -9.38 8.16
C ASP A 309 8.29 -9.75 9.12
N ALA A 310 7.31 -10.50 8.62
CA ALA A 310 6.24 -11.03 9.46
C ALA A 310 6.82 -11.95 10.55
N LYS A 311 6.35 -11.77 11.80
CA LYS A 311 6.81 -12.51 12.99
C LYS A 311 8.28 -12.27 13.36
N GLU A 312 8.87 -11.17 12.88
CA GLU A 312 10.21 -10.76 13.31
C GLU A 312 10.19 -10.29 14.76
N ILE A 313 11.12 -10.83 15.57
CA ILE A 313 11.28 -10.47 16.98
C ILE A 313 12.08 -9.17 17.04
N LEU A 314 11.50 -8.13 17.63
CA LEU A 314 12.12 -6.81 17.68
C LEU A 314 12.74 -6.47 19.05
N THR A 315 12.16 -6.99 20.13
CA THR A 315 12.62 -6.70 21.50
C THR A 315 12.14 -7.76 22.48
N LYS A 316 12.46 -7.57 23.77
CA LYS A 316 11.96 -8.39 24.88
C LYS A 316 11.35 -7.52 25.95
N ALA A 317 10.22 -7.95 26.50
CA ALA A 317 9.57 -7.33 27.64
C ALA A 317 9.84 -8.09 28.93
N ARG A 318 10.02 -7.39 30.05
CA ARG A 318 10.04 -8.00 31.38
C ARG A 318 8.65 -8.46 31.78
N ILE A 319 8.53 -9.74 32.22
CA ILE A 319 7.26 -10.29 32.71
C ILE A 319 7.41 -10.62 34.19
N TRP A 320 6.64 -9.93 35.00
CA TRP A 320 6.64 -10.14 36.45
C TRP A 320 5.81 -11.35 36.82
N GLY A 321 6.36 -12.19 37.70
CA GLY A 321 5.69 -13.43 38.14
C GLY A 321 5.51 -14.49 37.08
N GLY A 322 6.17 -14.36 35.93
CA GLY A 322 6.15 -15.34 34.85
C GLY A 322 7.06 -16.54 35.08
N ALA A 323 6.85 -17.63 34.33
CA ALA A 323 7.76 -18.78 34.34
C ALA A 323 9.16 -18.39 33.87
N GLU A 324 9.25 -17.52 32.91
CA GLU A 324 10.49 -16.86 32.45
C GLU A 324 10.49 -15.37 32.79
N ASP A 325 11.69 -14.76 32.80
CA ASP A 325 11.85 -13.34 33.16
C ASP A 325 11.48 -12.41 32.00
N TYR A 326 11.62 -12.88 30.77
CA TYR A 326 11.41 -12.07 29.57
C TYR A 326 10.57 -12.79 28.53
N MET A 327 9.73 -12.02 27.83
CA MET A 327 8.95 -12.41 26.67
C MET A 327 9.48 -11.72 25.43
N GLU A 328 9.65 -12.47 24.36
CA GLU A 328 9.97 -11.92 23.05
C GLU A 328 8.74 -11.26 22.45
N LEU A 329 8.92 -10.02 21.95
CA LEU A 329 7.88 -9.25 21.29
C LEU A 329 8.16 -9.19 19.80
N LEU A 330 7.14 -9.44 19.01
CA LEU A 330 7.22 -9.47 17.55
C LEU A 330 6.14 -8.61 16.88
N VAL A 331 6.33 -8.36 15.59
CA VAL A 331 5.29 -7.82 14.70
C VAL A 331 4.60 -8.98 13.99
N GLU A 332 3.26 -9.00 14.00
CA GLU A 332 2.51 -10.13 13.39
C GLU A 332 2.61 -10.15 11.86
N GLN A 333 2.70 -8.99 11.24
CA GLN A 333 2.68 -8.84 9.79
C GLN A 333 3.95 -8.15 9.31
N GLN A 334 4.30 -8.40 8.07
CA GLN A 334 5.35 -7.68 7.36
C GLN A 334 5.08 -6.17 7.38
N LEU A 335 6.09 -5.38 7.73
CA LEU A 335 5.99 -3.93 7.80
C LEU A 335 6.82 -3.28 6.72
N ALA A 336 6.18 -2.44 5.93
CA ALA A 336 6.80 -1.63 4.90
C ALA A 336 6.27 -0.20 4.95
N VAL A 337 7.05 0.73 4.45
CA VAL A 337 6.67 2.15 4.34
C VAL A 337 6.94 2.65 2.93
N THR A 338 6.04 3.49 2.41
CA THR A 338 6.22 4.22 1.15
C THR A 338 6.48 5.67 1.48
N ILE A 339 7.63 6.17 1.07
CA ILE A 339 8.14 7.51 1.40
C ILE A 339 8.63 8.23 0.13
N PRO A 340 8.82 9.55 0.18
CA PRO A 340 9.53 10.27 -0.88
C PRO A 340 10.93 9.71 -1.10
N ARG A 341 11.32 9.59 -2.37
CA ARG A 341 12.60 8.98 -2.76
C ARG A 341 13.80 9.73 -2.18
N GLY A 342 14.77 8.96 -1.65
CA GLY A 342 15.99 9.46 -1.05
C GLY A 342 15.85 9.89 0.41
N GLN A 343 14.70 9.63 1.03
CA GLN A 343 14.44 9.94 2.44
C GLN A 343 14.60 8.74 3.39
N ALA A 344 14.96 7.56 2.91
CA ALA A 344 15.13 6.36 3.75
C ALA A 344 16.05 6.56 4.96
N LYS A 345 17.08 7.41 4.84
CA LYS A 345 18.01 7.74 5.93
C LYS A 345 17.40 8.53 7.09
N TYR A 346 16.21 9.06 6.91
CA TYR A 346 15.46 9.79 7.95
C TYR A 346 14.37 8.93 8.61
N ILE A 347 14.28 7.65 8.24
CA ILE A 347 13.37 6.71 8.91
C ILE A 347 13.95 6.41 10.30
N ASN A 348 13.15 6.64 11.32
CA ASN A 348 13.43 6.31 12.71
C ASN A 348 12.41 5.31 13.22
N ALA A 349 12.86 4.27 13.93
CA ALA A 349 12.01 3.29 14.59
C ALA A 349 12.19 3.41 16.10
N THR A 350 11.09 3.60 16.83
CA THR A 350 11.06 3.64 18.29
C THR A 350 10.15 2.55 18.80
N ILE A 351 10.62 1.79 19.78
CA ILE A 351 9.86 0.75 20.46
C ILE A 351 9.51 1.26 21.85
N ASP A 352 8.20 1.24 22.15
CA ASP A 352 7.64 1.52 23.46
C ASP A 352 7.05 0.23 24.00
N VAL A 353 7.60 -0.27 25.13
CA VAL A 353 7.14 -1.51 25.79
C VAL A 353 6.34 -1.14 27.02
N ASN A 354 5.20 -1.77 27.21
CA ASN A 354 4.36 -1.55 28.38
C ASN A 354 5.13 -1.89 29.67
N ASN A 355 5.02 -1.03 30.66
CA ASN A 355 5.64 -1.25 31.97
C ASN A 355 4.79 -2.17 32.84
N GLY A 356 5.44 -2.92 33.75
CA GLY A 356 4.77 -3.68 34.79
C GLY A 356 3.93 -4.86 34.30
N ILE A 357 4.27 -5.48 33.18
CA ILE A 357 3.55 -6.63 32.63
C ILE A 357 3.63 -7.82 33.59
N GLU A 358 2.48 -8.41 33.95
CA GLU A 358 2.36 -9.54 34.87
C GLU A 358 1.86 -10.79 34.13
N ALA A 359 2.38 -11.96 34.54
CA ALA A 359 1.86 -13.25 34.08
C ALA A 359 0.47 -13.57 34.68
N PRO A 360 -0.41 -14.29 33.96
CA PRO A 360 -0.15 -14.93 32.67
C PRO A 360 -0.23 -13.95 31.50
N VAL A 361 0.53 -14.23 30.44
CA VAL A 361 0.50 -13.52 29.15
C VAL A 361 0.25 -14.58 28.08
N PHE A 362 -0.59 -14.27 27.09
CA PHE A 362 -0.89 -15.18 25.99
C PHE A 362 -0.28 -14.71 24.67
N ALA A 363 0.02 -15.66 23.81
CA ALA A 363 0.49 -15.36 22.45
C ALA A 363 -0.50 -14.41 21.75
N GLY A 364 0.02 -13.32 21.19
CA GLY A 364 -0.79 -12.28 20.56
C GLY A 364 -1.25 -11.15 21.48
N ASP A 365 -1.03 -11.25 22.81
CA ASP A 365 -1.30 -10.12 23.72
C ASP A 365 -0.44 -8.92 23.35
N VAL A 366 -1.04 -7.72 23.29
CA VAL A 366 -0.35 -6.47 22.95
C VAL A 366 0.42 -5.97 24.18
N LEU A 367 1.75 -6.04 24.09
CA LEU A 367 2.66 -5.68 25.19
C LEU A 367 3.52 -4.46 24.90
N GLY A 368 3.37 -3.85 23.75
CA GLY A 368 4.12 -2.67 23.37
C GLY A 368 3.69 -2.14 22.01
N LYS A 369 4.38 -1.12 21.56
CA LYS A 369 4.12 -0.45 20.30
C LYS A 369 5.42 -0.14 19.56
N LEU A 370 5.42 -0.36 18.25
CA LEU A 370 6.45 0.10 17.34
C LEU A 370 5.94 1.37 16.64
N VAL A 371 6.70 2.44 16.72
CA VAL A 371 6.43 3.71 16.05
C VAL A 371 7.51 3.96 15.00
N ILE A 372 7.11 4.14 13.75
CA ILE A 372 7.99 4.51 12.65
C ILE A 372 7.71 5.96 12.29
N ALA A 373 8.76 6.77 12.34
CA ALA A 373 8.70 8.17 11.94
C ALA A 373 9.61 8.43 10.74
N LEU A 374 9.22 9.39 9.90
CA LEU A 374 10.05 9.97 8.87
C LEU A 374 10.46 11.37 9.37
N ASP A 375 11.71 11.53 9.80
CA ASP A 375 12.18 12.67 10.56
C ASP A 375 11.37 12.81 11.88
N THR A 376 10.49 13.79 11.98
CA THR A 376 9.62 14.03 13.14
C THR A 376 8.18 13.51 12.94
N ASP A 377 7.80 13.19 11.71
CA ASP A 377 6.43 12.82 11.37
C ASP A 377 6.21 11.32 11.56
N VAL A 378 5.30 10.93 12.43
CA VAL A 378 4.89 9.53 12.59
C VAL A 378 4.15 9.07 11.34
N ILE A 379 4.70 8.06 10.66
CA ILE A 379 4.14 7.53 9.40
C ILE A 379 3.51 6.14 9.56
N LEU A 380 3.85 5.41 10.63
CA LEU A 380 3.29 4.08 10.91
C LEU A 380 3.38 3.79 12.41
N GLU A 381 2.31 3.23 12.98
CA GLU A 381 2.32 2.62 14.30
C GLU A 381 1.83 1.17 14.20
N ARG A 382 2.43 0.27 14.93
CA ARG A 382 2.04 -1.14 15.00
C ARG A 382 2.21 -1.67 16.41
N ASP A 383 1.28 -2.56 16.78
CA ASP A 383 1.36 -3.27 18.05
C ASP A 383 2.50 -4.29 18.02
N LEU A 384 3.19 -4.40 19.15
CA LEU A 384 4.13 -5.47 19.44
C LEU A 384 3.44 -6.49 20.34
N VAL A 385 3.42 -7.72 19.87
CA VAL A 385 2.68 -8.79 20.54
C VAL A 385 3.61 -9.84 21.13
N ALA A 386 3.12 -10.53 22.16
CA ALA A 386 3.79 -11.67 22.78
C ALA A 386 3.96 -12.81 21.77
N SER A 387 5.16 -13.38 21.69
CA SER A 387 5.50 -14.45 20.74
C SER A 387 4.92 -15.82 21.13
N MET A 388 4.63 -16.03 22.41
CA MET A 388 4.14 -17.30 22.97
C MET A 388 3.36 -17.07 24.26
N ASP A 389 2.70 -18.12 24.74
CA ASP A 389 2.08 -18.13 26.09
C ASP A 389 3.13 -18.16 27.18
N MET A 390 2.93 -17.41 28.25
CA MET A 390 3.73 -17.45 29.46
C MET A 390 2.83 -17.60 30.68
N ILE A 391 2.88 -18.77 31.34
CA ILE A 391 2.16 -19.05 32.57
C ILE A 391 2.84 -18.41 33.77
N LYS A 392 2.13 -18.34 34.91
CA LYS A 392 2.70 -17.91 36.17
C LYS A 392 3.84 -18.83 36.60
N GLY A 393 4.91 -18.25 37.11
CA GLY A 393 6.03 -18.95 37.74
C GLY A 393 5.66 -19.57 39.09
N GLY A 394 6.53 -20.44 39.57
CA GLY A 394 6.32 -21.06 40.89
C GLY A 394 6.34 -20.04 42.03
N PHE A 395 5.77 -20.45 43.19
CA PHE A 395 5.59 -19.60 44.38
C PHE A 395 6.85 -18.84 44.82
N PHE A 396 8.01 -19.47 44.80
CA PHE A 396 9.27 -18.82 45.21
C PHE A 396 9.73 -17.74 44.20
N LYS A 397 9.45 -17.93 42.89
CA LYS A 397 9.74 -16.94 41.87
C LYS A 397 8.85 -15.70 42.02
N GLY A 398 7.57 -15.90 42.36
CA GLY A 398 6.64 -14.80 42.62
C GLY A 398 7.09 -13.92 43.79
N ILE A 399 7.61 -14.50 44.88
CA ILE A 399 8.16 -13.76 46.04
C ILE A 399 9.42 -12.99 45.60
N ALA A 400 10.35 -13.64 44.90
CA ALA A 400 11.59 -12.99 44.43
C ALA A 400 11.32 -11.82 43.51
N ASP A 401 10.36 -11.94 42.58
CA ASP A 401 9.96 -10.88 41.67
C ASP A 401 9.25 -9.73 42.41
N SER A 402 8.43 -10.01 43.41
CA SER A 402 7.80 -8.98 44.24
C SER A 402 8.83 -8.15 45.03
N VAL A 403 9.88 -8.79 45.53
CA VAL A 403 10.99 -8.10 46.21
C VAL A 403 11.82 -7.26 45.20
N LYS A 404 12.11 -7.82 44.03
CA LYS A 404 12.85 -7.07 42.97
C LYS A 404 12.06 -5.83 42.54
N ARG A 405 10.74 -5.94 42.37
CA ARG A 405 9.88 -4.83 41.99
C ARG A 405 9.85 -3.69 43.01
N LEU A 406 9.95 -4.01 44.31
CA LEU A 406 10.04 -3.02 45.38
C LEU A 406 11.39 -2.30 45.45
N VAL A 407 12.43 -2.89 44.88
CA VAL A 407 13.80 -2.31 44.88
C VAL A 407 14.13 -1.61 43.56
N SER A 408 13.52 -2.03 42.45
CA SER A 408 13.60 -1.34 41.18
C SER A 408 12.43 -0.36 41.09
N ASP A 409 12.63 0.88 41.52
CA ASP A 409 11.72 2.02 41.34
C ASP A 409 11.58 2.37 39.82
N GLU A 410 11.21 1.37 38.99
CA GLU A 410 10.95 1.52 37.57
C GLU A 410 9.59 0.95 37.18
#